data_bf063bdcc0649bb056387a8091e03580
#
_entry.id   bf063bdcc0649bb056387a8091e03580
#
_cell.length_a   1.000
_cell.length_b   1.000
_cell.length_c   1.000
_cell.angle_alpha   90.00
_cell.angle_beta   90.00
_cell.angle_gamma   90.00
#
_symmetry.space_group_name_H-M   'P 1'
#
loop_
_entity.id
_entity.type
_entity.pdbx_description
1 polymer ?
#
loop_
_entity_poly.entity_id
_entity_poly.type
_entity_poly.pdbx_seq_one_letter_code
_entity_poly.pdbx_strand_id
1 'polypeptide(L)'
;MTKKITDFFALEGNYPDLDAEGAVARLSQAIQCRTINYADHSLTDYTEFDKLHAHMKASYPHIMRAGVFERLGHHAVLITIPGSDKTLRPCLYMSHQDVVPVVEGTEQDWTYPAFSGAVADSYIWGRGTLDIKEQVFGVLEAAEYLLARGRTFRRTAYLAFGDDEETLNTGALAISDHLKAQGVTLEFVLDEGGGKIESGAAFGAPDLSIAQVDLMEKGYADLELTVRSIGGHSSRPYGGTSLAHLACAIADIVRSPFPVRLNPAMMGAFETLAPYITVEPLKTLTRDVRANADAIAAYCYQSPALFPFVTTTIAPTVIQGSSRACNVMPQDMQAVINFRLADGDTVESVMAHCRAAVQDPTVELRYQQANDPSATARRDGYGYRAVVDSMQRYYPDVVFVPSMTVGATDAHQYEQICDTCLRCSPFMAEPEEAASGVHGTNERILVRAYLQGIRVLIDLMEHANL
;
A
#
# COMPACT_ATOMS: atom_id res chain seq x y z
N MET A 1 32.95 -8.43 0.54
CA MET A 1 32.34 -9.28 -0.50
C MET A 1 30.87 -8.98 -0.41
N THR A 2 30.30 -8.27 -1.39
CA THR A 2 28.87 -8.04 -1.49
C THR A 2 28.22 -9.40 -1.70
N LYS A 3 27.47 -9.91 -0.70
CA LYS A 3 26.63 -11.10 -0.90
C LYS A 3 25.68 -10.81 -2.04
N LYS A 4 25.59 -11.68 -3.01
CA LYS A 4 24.60 -11.55 -4.08
C LYS A 4 23.21 -11.65 -3.46
N ILE A 5 22.28 -10.84 -3.89
CA ILE A 5 20.85 -10.84 -3.45
C ILE A 5 20.25 -12.27 -3.51
N THR A 6 20.72 -13.10 -4.45
CA THR A 6 20.40 -14.54 -4.56
C THR A 6 20.69 -15.36 -3.30
N ASP A 7 21.55 -14.90 -2.39
CA ASP A 7 21.91 -15.63 -1.17
C ASP A 7 20.88 -15.45 -0.05
N PHE A 8 19.96 -14.48 -0.15
CA PHE A 8 18.89 -14.25 0.84
C PHE A 8 17.79 -15.33 0.82
N PHE A 9 17.67 -16.07 -0.25
CA PHE A 9 16.63 -17.09 -0.43
C PHE A 9 17.11 -18.51 -0.07
N ALA A 10 18.27 -18.65 0.54
CA ALA A 10 18.93 -19.95 0.79
C ALA A 10 18.43 -20.69 2.03
N LEU A 11 17.37 -20.22 2.72
CA LEU A 11 16.83 -20.93 3.88
C LEU A 11 15.91 -22.09 3.45
N GLU A 12 16.51 -23.14 2.94
CA GLU A 12 15.94 -24.47 2.95
C GLU A 12 15.93 -24.96 4.41
N GLY A 13 14.76 -25.12 5.02
CA GLY A 13 14.76 -25.76 6.34
C GLY A 13 13.44 -25.68 7.11
N ASN A 14 12.78 -24.54 7.15
CA ASN A 14 11.53 -24.44 7.87
C ASN A 14 10.36 -24.82 6.97
N TYR A 15 9.45 -25.64 7.51
CA TYR A 15 8.26 -26.13 6.82
C TYR A 15 8.58 -26.92 5.50
N PRO A 16 9.41 -27.99 5.59
CA PRO A 16 9.88 -28.74 4.41
C PRO A 16 8.75 -29.51 3.71
N ASP A 17 7.64 -29.70 4.37
CA ASP A 17 6.43 -30.40 3.91
C ASP A 17 5.33 -29.42 3.42
N LEU A 18 5.69 -28.16 3.14
CA LEU A 18 4.81 -27.22 2.45
C LEU A 18 4.51 -27.76 1.04
N ASP A 19 3.21 -27.84 0.69
CA ASP A 19 2.76 -28.21 -0.66
C ASP A 19 3.06 -27.09 -1.67
N ALA A 20 4.35 -26.96 -2.02
CA ALA A 20 4.84 -25.88 -2.87
C ALA A 20 4.20 -25.89 -4.28
N GLU A 21 4.06 -27.08 -4.88
CA GLU A 21 3.46 -27.23 -6.22
C GLU A 21 1.97 -26.87 -6.18
N GLY A 22 1.26 -27.33 -5.15
CA GLY A 22 -0.14 -26.99 -4.95
C GLY A 22 -0.35 -25.50 -4.69
N ALA A 23 0.50 -24.86 -3.86
CA ALA A 23 0.42 -23.42 -3.59
C ALA A 23 0.60 -22.59 -4.87
N VAL A 24 1.59 -22.93 -5.69
CA VAL A 24 1.81 -22.29 -6.99
C VAL A 24 0.60 -22.49 -7.93
N ALA A 25 0.06 -23.71 -7.97
CA ALA A 25 -1.10 -24.01 -8.82
C ALA A 25 -2.36 -23.25 -8.37
N ARG A 26 -2.59 -23.11 -7.05
CA ARG A 26 -3.74 -22.38 -6.51
C ARG A 26 -3.64 -20.88 -6.81
N LEU A 27 -2.47 -20.25 -6.66
CA LEU A 27 -2.28 -18.85 -7.06
C LEU A 27 -2.45 -18.69 -8.59
N SER A 28 -1.85 -19.57 -9.39
CA SER A 28 -2.00 -19.56 -10.85
C SER A 28 -3.48 -19.59 -11.28
N GLN A 29 -4.31 -20.42 -10.63
CA GLN A 29 -5.76 -20.47 -10.89
C GLN A 29 -6.49 -19.19 -10.42
N ALA A 30 -6.08 -18.60 -9.31
CA ALA A 30 -6.63 -17.35 -8.81
C ALA A 30 -6.39 -16.17 -9.76
N ILE A 31 -5.23 -16.13 -10.42
CA ILE A 31 -4.92 -15.11 -11.42
C ILE A 31 -5.85 -15.20 -12.62
N GLN A 32 -6.41 -16.36 -12.93
CA GLN A 32 -7.36 -16.53 -14.03
C GLN A 32 -8.75 -15.94 -13.73
N CYS A 33 -9.06 -15.65 -12.46
CA CYS A 33 -10.26 -14.91 -12.08
C CYS A 33 -10.01 -13.40 -12.32
N ARG A 34 -10.73 -12.82 -13.26
CA ARG A 34 -10.57 -11.41 -13.68
C ARG A 34 -11.32 -10.46 -12.76
N THR A 35 -10.93 -10.39 -11.51
CA THR A 35 -11.59 -9.58 -10.48
C THR A 35 -11.29 -8.08 -10.64
N ILE A 36 -11.49 -7.54 -11.84
CA ILE A 36 -11.31 -6.11 -12.11
C ILE A 36 -12.45 -5.35 -11.44
N ASN A 37 -12.09 -4.38 -10.59
CA ASN A 37 -13.05 -3.48 -9.98
C ASN A 37 -13.05 -2.11 -10.67
N TYR A 38 -14.19 -1.44 -10.65
CA TYR A 38 -14.40 -0.09 -11.16
C TYR A 38 -15.16 0.73 -10.11
N ALA A 39 -14.83 2.02 -10.00
CA ALA A 39 -15.57 2.95 -9.14
C ALA A 39 -17.07 3.02 -9.48
N ASP A 40 -17.44 2.83 -10.75
CA ASP A 40 -18.80 2.51 -11.14
C ASP A 40 -19.02 1.00 -11.07
N HIS A 41 -19.54 0.52 -9.96
CA HIS A 41 -19.78 -0.90 -9.70
C HIS A 41 -20.67 -1.60 -10.75
N SER A 42 -21.43 -0.86 -11.56
CA SER A 42 -22.21 -1.45 -12.65
C SER A 42 -21.34 -2.03 -13.78
N LEU A 43 -20.07 -1.64 -13.83
CA LEU A 43 -19.07 -2.12 -14.79
C LEU A 43 -18.29 -3.32 -14.26
N THR A 44 -18.40 -3.63 -12.96
CA THR A 44 -17.67 -4.72 -12.31
C THR A 44 -18.36 -6.06 -12.54
N ASP A 45 -17.64 -7.04 -13.08
CA ASP A 45 -18.15 -8.42 -13.24
C ASP A 45 -17.96 -9.23 -11.94
N TYR A 46 -18.91 -9.15 -11.06
CA TYR A 46 -18.90 -9.88 -9.79
C TYR A 46 -18.92 -11.41 -9.94
N THR A 47 -19.21 -11.97 -11.12
CA THR A 47 -19.12 -13.42 -11.34
C THR A 47 -17.67 -13.91 -11.27
N GLU A 48 -16.68 -13.06 -11.56
CA GLU A 48 -15.26 -13.37 -11.41
C GLU A 48 -14.85 -13.46 -9.92
N PHE A 49 -15.43 -12.63 -9.05
CA PHE A 49 -15.28 -12.75 -7.60
C PHE A 49 -15.94 -14.02 -7.05
N ASP A 50 -17.12 -14.37 -7.53
CA ASP A 50 -17.78 -15.63 -7.16
C ASP A 50 -16.95 -16.86 -7.55
N LYS A 51 -16.28 -16.84 -8.72
CA LYS A 51 -15.32 -17.87 -9.13
C LYS A 51 -14.12 -17.95 -8.18
N LEU A 52 -13.55 -16.80 -7.82
CA LEU A 52 -12.44 -16.73 -6.88
C LEU A 52 -12.83 -17.29 -5.49
N HIS A 53 -14.03 -16.92 -4.98
CA HIS A 53 -14.53 -17.44 -3.71
C HIS A 53 -14.77 -18.96 -3.75
N ALA A 54 -15.29 -19.47 -4.87
CA ALA A 54 -15.46 -20.91 -5.05
C ALA A 54 -14.12 -21.63 -5.07
N HIS A 55 -13.11 -21.05 -5.72
CA HIS A 55 -11.75 -21.57 -5.73
C HIS A 55 -11.12 -21.55 -4.32
N MET A 56 -11.25 -20.47 -3.56
CA MET A 56 -10.80 -20.42 -2.15
C MET A 56 -11.42 -21.53 -1.32
N LYS A 57 -12.75 -21.69 -1.37
CA LYS A 57 -13.47 -22.71 -0.59
C LYS A 57 -13.06 -24.13 -0.95
N ALA A 58 -12.83 -24.41 -2.23
CA ALA A 58 -12.42 -25.72 -2.71
C ALA A 58 -10.97 -26.04 -2.33
N SER A 59 -10.10 -25.04 -2.29
CA SER A 59 -8.65 -25.19 -2.06
C SER A 59 -8.28 -25.33 -0.59
N TYR A 60 -9.08 -24.80 0.36
CA TYR A 60 -8.72 -24.69 1.78
C TYR A 60 -9.74 -25.35 2.72
N PRO A 61 -9.89 -26.70 2.66
CA PRO A 61 -10.94 -27.42 3.41
C PRO A 61 -10.78 -27.38 4.92
N HIS A 62 -9.55 -27.21 5.47
CA HIS A 62 -9.37 -27.14 6.92
C HIS A 62 -9.76 -25.76 7.43
N ILE A 63 -9.48 -24.68 6.69
CA ILE A 63 -10.00 -23.35 6.99
C ILE A 63 -11.53 -23.36 6.97
N MET A 64 -12.14 -23.91 5.92
CA MET A 64 -13.61 -23.98 5.79
C MET A 64 -14.29 -24.80 6.90
N ARG A 65 -13.56 -25.75 7.48
CA ARG A 65 -14.06 -26.58 8.61
C ARG A 65 -13.88 -25.87 9.95
N ALA A 66 -12.76 -25.18 10.14
CA ALA A 66 -12.40 -24.56 11.43
C ALA A 66 -12.97 -23.16 11.61
N GLY A 67 -13.20 -22.45 10.50
CA GLY A 67 -13.59 -21.05 10.47
C GLY A 67 -15.00 -20.81 9.92
N VAL A 68 -15.38 -19.54 9.96
CA VAL A 68 -16.61 -19.02 9.37
C VAL A 68 -16.25 -18.11 8.21
N PHE A 69 -16.75 -18.43 7.02
CA PHE A 69 -16.57 -17.62 5.81
C PHE A 69 -17.79 -16.72 5.61
N GLU A 70 -17.61 -15.43 5.68
CA GLU A 70 -18.65 -14.42 5.49
C GLU A 70 -18.32 -13.54 4.28
N ARG A 71 -19.36 -13.15 3.54
CA ARG A 71 -19.26 -12.14 2.49
C ARG A 71 -19.92 -10.86 2.99
N LEU A 72 -19.21 -9.75 2.94
CA LEU A 72 -19.63 -8.44 3.40
C LEU A 72 -19.56 -7.42 2.27
N GLY A 73 -20.28 -6.33 2.38
CA GLY A 73 -20.37 -5.35 1.30
C GLY A 73 -20.83 -5.97 -0.01
N HIS A 74 -20.15 -5.71 -1.10
CA HIS A 74 -20.41 -6.36 -2.39
C HIS A 74 -19.82 -7.77 -2.42
N HIS A 75 -18.49 -7.90 -2.37
CA HIS A 75 -17.79 -9.20 -2.43
C HIS A 75 -16.57 -9.28 -1.49
N ALA A 76 -16.44 -8.38 -0.53
CA ALA A 76 -15.41 -8.50 0.49
C ALA A 76 -15.60 -9.78 1.31
N VAL A 77 -14.51 -10.43 1.69
CA VAL A 77 -14.50 -11.70 2.41
C VAL A 77 -13.89 -11.53 3.80
N LEU A 78 -14.59 -12.01 4.81
CA LEU A 78 -14.05 -12.18 6.15
C LEU A 78 -14.08 -13.66 6.52
N ILE A 79 -12.93 -14.24 6.86
CA ILE A 79 -12.84 -15.59 7.40
C ILE A 79 -12.39 -15.49 8.86
N THR A 80 -13.24 -15.92 9.78
CA THR A 80 -12.97 -15.94 11.21
C THR A 80 -12.50 -17.33 11.64
N ILE A 81 -11.24 -17.47 12.07
CA ILE A 81 -10.70 -18.68 12.69
C ILE A 81 -10.71 -18.45 14.22
N PRO A 82 -11.62 -19.06 14.98
CA PRO A 82 -11.79 -18.74 16.39
C PRO A 82 -10.62 -19.26 17.22
N GLY A 83 -10.09 -18.38 18.09
CA GLY A 83 -9.13 -18.76 19.11
C GLY A 83 -9.79 -19.33 20.37
N SER A 84 -9.06 -20.18 21.10
CA SER A 84 -9.52 -20.78 22.36
C SER A 84 -9.48 -19.81 23.54
N ASP A 85 -8.64 -18.77 23.50
CA ASP A 85 -8.46 -17.78 24.56
C ASP A 85 -9.11 -16.44 24.15
N LYS A 86 -10.30 -16.17 24.66
CA LYS A 86 -11.06 -14.95 24.37
C LYS A 86 -10.55 -13.70 25.08
N THR A 87 -9.53 -13.82 25.94
CA THR A 87 -8.90 -12.66 26.59
C THR A 87 -7.85 -12.01 25.72
N LEU A 88 -7.36 -12.71 24.68
CA LEU A 88 -6.39 -12.19 23.73
C LEU A 88 -7.10 -11.40 22.63
N ARG A 89 -6.61 -10.19 22.36
CA ARG A 89 -7.08 -9.41 21.20
C ARG A 89 -6.75 -10.15 19.91
N PRO A 90 -7.69 -10.29 18.96
CA PRO A 90 -7.47 -10.97 17.68
C PRO A 90 -6.38 -10.30 16.82
N CYS A 91 -5.74 -11.09 15.95
CA CYS A 91 -4.94 -10.56 14.85
C CYS A 91 -5.74 -10.59 13.55
N LEU A 92 -5.47 -9.62 12.66
CA LEU A 92 -6.07 -9.57 11.34
C LEU A 92 -4.98 -9.55 10.27
N TYR A 93 -5.10 -10.47 9.33
CA TYR A 93 -4.27 -10.59 8.14
C TYR A 93 -5.12 -10.22 6.94
N MET A 94 -4.72 -9.19 6.22
CA MET A 94 -5.54 -8.67 5.15
C MET A 94 -4.83 -8.57 3.82
N SER A 95 -5.63 -8.34 2.80
CA SER A 95 -5.24 -8.16 1.42
C SER A 95 -6.47 -7.75 0.61
N HIS A 96 -6.35 -7.48 -0.68
CA HIS A 96 -7.50 -7.29 -1.55
C HIS A 96 -7.56 -8.31 -2.69
N GLN A 97 -8.76 -8.51 -3.21
CA GLN A 97 -9.08 -9.51 -4.24
C GLN A 97 -9.14 -8.91 -5.63
N ASP A 98 -9.47 -7.61 -5.69
CA ASP A 98 -9.60 -6.88 -6.93
C ASP A 98 -8.23 -6.58 -7.55
N VAL A 99 -8.26 -6.19 -8.79
CA VAL A 99 -7.10 -5.80 -9.58
C VAL A 99 -7.46 -4.69 -10.54
N VAL A 100 -6.49 -3.84 -10.88
CA VAL A 100 -6.67 -2.84 -11.93
C VAL A 100 -6.85 -3.48 -13.32
N PRO A 101 -7.55 -2.81 -14.25
CA PRO A 101 -7.68 -3.29 -15.62
C PRO A 101 -6.32 -3.32 -16.33
N VAL A 102 -6.22 -4.13 -17.37
CA VAL A 102 -5.15 -4.04 -18.37
C VAL A 102 -5.42 -2.80 -19.23
N VAL A 103 -4.39 -2.00 -19.48
CA VAL A 103 -4.52 -0.82 -20.34
C VAL A 103 -4.92 -1.27 -21.74
N GLU A 104 -6.02 -0.74 -22.24
CA GLU A 104 -6.55 -1.07 -23.59
C GLU A 104 -5.50 -0.84 -24.67
N GLY A 105 -5.32 -1.83 -25.55
CA GLY A 105 -4.34 -1.80 -26.64
C GLY A 105 -2.94 -2.27 -26.25
N THR A 106 -2.69 -2.64 -24.99
CA THR A 106 -1.39 -3.17 -24.53
C THR A 106 -1.39 -4.69 -24.34
N GLU A 107 -2.47 -5.38 -24.69
CA GLU A 107 -2.64 -6.83 -24.49
C GLU A 107 -1.56 -7.63 -25.21
N GLN A 108 -1.08 -7.12 -26.35
CA GLN A 108 -0.03 -7.76 -27.15
C GLN A 108 1.40 -7.53 -26.59
N ASP A 109 1.56 -6.61 -25.65
CA ASP A 109 2.85 -6.33 -25.00
C ASP A 109 3.15 -7.32 -23.87
N TRP A 110 2.16 -8.11 -23.47
CA TRP A 110 2.31 -9.14 -22.45
C TRP A 110 2.98 -10.40 -23.02
N THR A 111 4.07 -10.85 -22.37
CA THR A 111 4.77 -12.10 -22.72
C THR A 111 3.86 -13.32 -22.59
N TYR A 112 3.04 -13.34 -21.54
CA TYR A 112 1.94 -14.29 -21.33
C TYR A 112 0.67 -13.48 -21.10
N PRO A 113 -0.51 -13.92 -21.58
CA PRO A 113 -1.76 -13.16 -21.37
C PRO A 113 -1.96 -12.78 -19.91
N ALA A 114 -2.36 -11.54 -19.65
CA ALA A 114 -2.43 -10.92 -18.31
C ALA A 114 -3.21 -11.73 -17.26
N PHE A 115 -4.17 -12.54 -17.69
CA PHE A 115 -4.97 -13.40 -16.81
C PHE A 115 -4.77 -14.88 -17.10
N SER A 116 -3.59 -15.28 -17.61
CA SER A 116 -3.30 -16.71 -17.86
C SER A 116 -2.88 -17.47 -16.62
N GLY A 117 -2.29 -16.79 -15.62
CA GLY A 117 -1.66 -17.45 -14.49
C GLY A 117 -0.49 -18.35 -14.92
N ALA A 118 0.17 -18.04 -16.04
CA ALA A 118 1.23 -18.88 -16.59
C ALA A 118 2.37 -19.06 -15.58
N VAL A 119 2.81 -20.31 -15.39
CA VAL A 119 3.98 -20.64 -14.58
C VAL A 119 5.12 -20.96 -15.53
N ALA A 120 6.03 -20.03 -15.70
CA ALA A 120 7.14 -20.13 -16.65
C ALA A 120 8.33 -19.28 -16.18
N ASP A 121 9.54 -19.66 -16.58
CA ASP A 121 10.78 -18.91 -16.32
C ASP A 121 11.00 -18.60 -14.83
N SER A 122 10.59 -19.51 -13.93
CA SER A 122 10.60 -19.37 -12.47
C SER A 122 9.61 -18.37 -11.89
N TYR A 123 8.69 -17.85 -12.69
CA TYR A 123 7.65 -16.88 -12.27
C TYR A 123 6.24 -17.44 -12.42
N ILE A 124 5.32 -16.87 -11.64
CA ILE A 124 3.89 -16.90 -11.91
C ILE A 124 3.55 -15.55 -12.54
N TRP A 125 3.01 -15.59 -13.76
CA TRP A 125 2.75 -14.41 -14.58
C TRP A 125 1.27 -14.01 -14.54
N GLY A 126 1.02 -12.74 -14.39
CA GLY A 126 -0.32 -12.18 -14.57
C GLY A 126 -0.63 -11.00 -13.68
N ARG A 127 -1.67 -10.26 -14.03
CA ARG A 127 -2.23 -9.16 -13.25
C ARG A 127 -2.73 -9.70 -11.90
N GLY A 128 -2.32 -9.04 -10.79
CA GLY A 128 -2.64 -9.45 -9.44
C GLY A 128 -1.63 -10.44 -8.83
N THR A 129 -0.48 -10.69 -9.48
CA THR A 129 0.59 -11.53 -8.91
C THR A 129 1.48 -10.78 -7.94
N LEU A 130 1.50 -9.44 -7.96
CA LEU A 130 2.21 -8.55 -7.04
C LEU A 130 1.28 -7.58 -6.33
N ASP A 131 0.03 -7.47 -6.80
CA ASP A 131 -0.97 -6.53 -6.31
C ASP A 131 -2.36 -7.16 -6.43
N ILE A 132 -2.84 -7.94 -5.38
CA ILE A 132 -2.01 -8.63 -4.39
C ILE A 132 -2.60 -10.01 -4.07
N LYS A 133 -3.04 -10.75 -5.10
CA LYS A 133 -3.56 -12.11 -4.89
C LYS A 133 -2.55 -13.08 -4.28
N GLU A 134 -1.25 -12.82 -4.45
CA GLU A 134 -0.21 -13.62 -3.80
C GLU A 134 -0.32 -13.52 -2.27
N GLN A 135 -0.71 -12.36 -1.72
CA GLN A 135 -0.92 -12.21 -0.28
C GLN A 135 -2.24 -12.84 0.15
N VAL A 136 -3.33 -12.70 -0.63
CA VAL A 136 -4.59 -13.43 -0.36
C VAL A 136 -4.31 -14.92 -0.22
N PHE A 137 -3.66 -15.51 -1.21
CA PHE A 137 -3.39 -16.95 -1.23
C PHE A 137 -2.30 -17.34 -0.25
N GLY A 138 -1.28 -16.52 -0.04
CA GLY A 138 -0.25 -16.76 0.97
C GLY A 138 -0.79 -16.81 2.39
N VAL A 139 -1.71 -15.93 2.75
CA VAL A 139 -2.41 -15.93 4.05
C VAL A 139 -3.26 -17.21 4.19
N LEU A 140 -3.98 -17.60 3.14
CA LEU A 140 -4.77 -18.83 3.12
C LEU A 140 -3.89 -20.08 3.22
N GLU A 141 -2.77 -20.16 2.49
CA GLU A 141 -1.79 -21.26 2.56
C GLU A 141 -1.23 -21.42 3.98
N ALA A 142 -0.89 -20.30 4.62
CA ALA A 142 -0.33 -20.33 5.97
C ALA A 142 -1.33 -20.88 7.00
N ALA A 143 -2.56 -20.36 6.99
CA ALA A 143 -3.61 -20.84 7.89
C ALA A 143 -3.98 -22.31 7.63
N GLU A 144 -4.14 -22.70 6.37
CA GLU A 144 -4.44 -24.09 5.97
C GLU A 144 -3.32 -25.04 6.41
N TYR A 145 -2.05 -24.66 6.22
CA TYR A 145 -0.89 -25.45 6.64
C TYR A 145 -0.94 -25.78 8.14
N LEU A 146 -1.22 -24.80 8.99
CA LEU A 146 -1.29 -25.00 10.44
C LEU A 146 -2.50 -25.85 10.83
N LEU A 147 -3.68 -25.55 10.30
CA LEU A 147 -4.92 -26.27 10.59
C LEU A 147 -4.89 -27.72 10.11
N ALA A 148 -4.32 -28.00 8.94
CA ALA A 148 -4.16 -29.36 8.42
C ALA A 148 -3.28 -30.25 9.31
N ARG A 149 -2.39 -29.64 10.12
CA ARG A 149 -1.56 -30.32 11.13
C ARG A 149 -2.19 -30.40 12.51
N GLY A 150 -3.49 -30.10 12.59
CA GLY A 150 -4.24 -30.19 13.86
C GLY A 150 -3.86 -29.07 14.85
N ARG A 151 -3.19 -28.00 14.40
CA ARG A 151 -2.89 -26.87 15.27
C ARG A 151 -4.19 -26.14 15.61
N THR A 152 -4.36 -25.78 16.86
CA THR A 152 -5.52 -25.04 17.35
C THR A 152 -5.08 -23.63 17.70
N PHE A 153 -5.73 -22.63 17.12
CA PHE A 153 -5.41 -21.24 17.39
C PHE A 153 -5.82 -20.88 18.82
N ARG A 154 -4.91 -20.32 19.57
CA ARG A 154 -5.17 -19.75 20.89
C ARG A 154 -5.79 -18.36 20.76
N ARG A 155 -5.23 -17.51 19.89
CA ARG A 155 -5.73 -16.18 19.54
C ARG A 155 -6.57 -16.27 18.28
N THR A 156 -7.74 -15.64 18.25
CA THR A 156 -8.55 -15.55 17.03
C THR A 156 -7.75 -14.89 15.89
N ALA A 157 -7.81 -15.47 14.71
CA ALA A 157 -7.30 -14.87 13.48
C ALA A 157 -8.47 -14.48 12.57
N TYR A 158 -8.45 -13.25 12.09
CA TYR A 158 -9.29 -12.78 11.00
C TYR A 158 -8.45 -12.75 9.71
N LEU A 159 -8.97 -13.36 8.64
CA LEU A 159 -8.44 -13.25 7.30
C LEU A 159 -9.43 -12.39 6.52
N ALA A 160 -9.01 -11.18 6.14
CA ALA A 160 -9.89 -10.16 5.58
C ALA A 160 -9.44 -9.80 4.17
N PHE A 161 -10.32 -9.89 3.19
CA PHE A 161 -9.98 -9.63 1.80
C PHE A 161 -10.96 -8.62 1.20
N GLY A 162 -10.49 -7.38 0.99
CA GLY A 162 -11.23 -6.31 0.31
C GLY A 162 -11.58 -6.68 -1.13
N ASP A 163 -12.56 -6.02 -1.73
CA ASP A 163 -12.99 -6.28 -3.11
C ASP A 163 -12.97 -5.03 -4.01
N ASP A 164 -12.52 -3.89 -3.48
CA ASP A 164 -12.48 -2.61 -4.17
C ASP A 164 -11.38 -1.66 -3.66
N GLU A 165 -10.21 -2.20 -3.26
CA GLU A 165 -9.07 -1.42 -2.79
C GLU A 165 -8.59 -0.44 -3.86
N GLU A 166 -8.46 -0.92 -5.09
CA GLU A 166 -8.00 -0.18 -6.26
C GLU A 166 -8.95 0.97 -6.68
N THR A 167 -10.08 1.12 -5.97
CA THR A 167 -11.10 2.11 -6.32
C THR A 167 -11.64 2.89 -5.12
N LEU A 168 -12.42 2.28 -4.24
CA LEU A 168 -13.22 2.97 -3.21
C LEU A 168 -12.97 2.51 -1.77
N ASN A 169 -12.30 1.39 -1.55
CA ASN A 169 -12.00 0.77 -0.24
C ASN A 169 -13.26 0.47 0.61
N THR A 170 -14.42 0.33 -0.02
CA THR A 170 -15.70 0.12 0.70
C THR A 170 -15.82 -1.28 1.27
N GLY A 171 -15.17 -2.28 0.66
CA GLY A 171 -15.13 -3.65 1.14
C GLY A 171 -14.39 -3.77 2.46
N ALA A 172 -13.20 -3.19 2.58
CA ALA A 172 -12.45 -3.15 3.82
C ALA A 172 -13.18 -2.37 4.92
N LEU A 173 -13.82 -1.24 4.58
CA LEU A 173 -14.65 -0.48 5.51
C LEU A 173 -15.83 -1.32 6.01
N ALA A 174 -16.51 -2.07 5.14
CA ALA A 174 -17.63 -2.94 5.54
C ALA A 174 -17.18 -4.03 6.52
N ILE A 175 -15.99 -4.62 6.33
CA ILE A 175 -15.41 -5.59 7.26
C ILE A 175 -15.07 -4.91 8.61
N SER A 176 -14.42 -3.77 8.58
CA SER A 176 -14.02 -3.04 9.78
C SER A 176 -15.24 -2.60 10.60
N ASP A 177 -16.28 -2.08 9.96
CA ASP A 177 -17.54 -1.69 10.62
C ASP A 177 -18.27 -2.90 11.21
N HIS A 178 -18.28 -4.04 10.51
CA HIS A 178 -18.83 -5.29 11.01
C HIS A 178 -18.11 -5.75 12.30
N LEU A 179 -16.78 -5.75 12.32
CA LEU A 179 -16.00 -6.11 13.51
C LEU A 179 -16.18 -5.09 14.63
N LYS A 180 -16.23 -3.80 14.33
CA LYS A 180 -16.52 -2.73 15.29
C LYS A 180 -17.88 -2.89 15.95
N ALA A 181 -18.92 -3.23 15.17
CA ALA A 181 -20.26 -3.47 15.70
C ALA A 181 -20.31 -4.67 16.65
N GLN A 182 -19.38 -5.62 16.51
CA GLN A 182 -19.21 -6.75 17.44
C GLN A 182 -18.34 -6.40 18.66
N GLY A 183 -17.84 -5.18 18.77
CA GLY A 183 -16.97 -4.73 19.86
C GLY A 183 -15.55 -5.29 19.79
N VAL A 184 -15.10 -5.70 18.59
CA VAL A 184 -13.74 -6.22 18.39
C VAL A 184 -12.73 -5.09 18.48
N THR A 185 -11.64 -5.34 19.21
CA THR A 185 -10.41 -4.52 19.17
C THR A 185 -9.26 -5.45 18.81
N LEU A 186 -8.53 -5.09 17.77
CA LEU A 186 -7.45 -5.93 17.21
C LEU A 186 -6.12 -5.71 17.95
N GLU A 187 -5.28 -6.73 17.96
CA GLU A 187 -3.89 -6.64 18.45
C GLU A 187 -2.99 -5.99 17.40
N PHE A 188 -3.13 -6.43 16.16
CA PHE A 188 -2.53 -5.80 14.99
C PHE A 188 -3.31 -6.16 13.72
N VAL A 189 -3.12 -5.34 12.70
CA VAL A 189 -3.46 -5.59 11.31
C VAL A 189 -2.16 -5.71 10.52
N LEU A 190 -2.06 -6.69 9.65
CA LEU A 190 -0.99 -6.81 8.65
C LEU A 190 -1.61 -6.75 7.26
N ASP A 191 -1.24 -5.73 6.53
CA ASP A 191 -1.66 -5.45 5.16
C ASP A 191 -0.46 -5.48 4.20
N GLU A 192 -0.71 -5.20 2.95
CA GLU A 192 0.28 -4.97 1.91
C GLU A 192 1.17 -3.75 2.17
N GLY A 193 2.11 -3.50 1.27
CA GLY A 193 3.07 -2.39 1.35
C GLY A 193 4.47 -2.87 1.72
N GLY A 194 5.45 -1.99 1.73
CA GLY A 194 6.83 -2.33 2.07
C GLY A 194 7.38 -3.56 1.33
N GLY A 195 8.08 -4.42 2.05
CA GLY A 195 8.42 -5.79 1.58
C GLY A 195 9.28 -5.90 0.33
N LYS A 196 10.11 -4.90 0.05
CA LYS A 196 11.15 -4.96 -1.00
C LYS A 196 12.52 -4.89 -0.36
N ILE A 197 13.41 -5.76 -0.82
CA ILE A 197 14.83 -5.66 -0.43
C ILE A 197 15.47 -4.58 -1.28
N GLU A 198 15.93 -3.54 -0.63
CA GLU A 198 16.53 -2.36 -1.26
C GLU A 198 17.90 -2.05 -0.67
N SER A 199 18.71 -1.30 -1.41
CA SER A 199 19.95 -0.74 -0.86
C SER A 199 19.64 0.38 0.12
N GLY A 200 20.31 0.38 1.26
CA GLY A 200 20.28 1.48 2.24
C GLY A 200 20.97 2.77 1.78
N ALA A 201 21.37 2.88 0.51
CA ALA A 201 22.14 4.01 -0.02
C ALA A 201 21.43 5.37 0.16
N ALA A 202 20.12 5.43 -0.05
CA ALA A 202 19.34 6.66 0.17
C ALA A 202 19.44 7.16 1.62
N PHE A 203 19.56 6.23 2.57
CA PHE A 203 19.74 6.50 3.99
C PHE A 203 21.20 6.67 4.42
N GLY A 204 22.15 6.67 3.49
CA GLY A 204 23.58 6.80 3.80
C GLY A 204 24.26 5.50 4.25
N ALA A 205 23.66 4.35 4.02
CA ALA A 205 24.17 3.01 4.32
C ALA A 205 24.26 2.14 3.04
N PRO A 206 25.13 2.47 2.06
CA PRO A 206 25.11 1.88 0.71
C PRO A 206 25.42 0.38 0.67
N ASP A 207 26.12 -0.15 1.67
CA ASP A 207 26.51 -1.56 1.74
C ASP A 207 25.49 -2.41 2.50
N LEU A 208 24.36 -1.83 2.92
CA LEU A 208 23.32 -2.48 3.70
C LEU A 208 22.12 -2.81 2.81
N SER A 209 21.60 -4.03 2.94
CA SER A 209 20.29 -4.39 2.46
C SER A 209 19.23 -4.08 3.51
N ILE A 210 18.21 -3.34 3.15
CA ILE A 210 17.09 -2.96 4.02
C ILE A 210 15.77 -3.42 3.45
N ALA A 211 14.77 -3.59 4.31
CA ALA A 211 13.37 -3.71 3.92
C ALA A 211 12.50 -2.86 4.85
N GLN A 212 11.45 -2.26 4.30
CA GLN A 212 10.59 -1.35 5.03
C GLN A 212 9.40 -2.10 5.64
N VAL A 213 9.05 -1.73 6.88
CA VAL A 213 7.80 -2.10 7.54
C VAL A 213 7.07 -0.79 7.84
N ASP A 214 6.00 -0.52 7.10
CA ASP A 214 5.36 0.77 7.18
C ASP A 214 4.40 0.83 8.38
N LEU A 215 4.59 1.85 9.20
CA LEU A 215 3.83 2.09 10.43
C LEU A 215 2.64 3.01 10.23
N MET A 216 2.57 3.65 9.08
CA MET A 216 1.53 4.63 8.72
C MET A 216 1.47 4.80 7.21
N GLU A 217 0.45 5.49 6.74
CA GLU A 217 0.36 5.96 5.36
C GLU A 217 0.02 7.45 5.29
N LYS A 218 0.35 8.05 4.16
CA LYS A 218 0.02 9.46 3.91
C LYS A 218 -1.48 9.64 3.70
N GLY A 219 -1.98 10.81 4.08
CA GLY A 219 -3.30 11.23 3.66
C GLY A 219 -3.36 11.51 2.16
N TYR A 220 -4.57 11.66 1.66
CA TYR A 220 -4.86 11.90 0.25
C TYR A 220 -5.76 13.11 0.09
N ALA A 221 -5.56 13.92 -0.93
CA ALA A 221 -6.55 14.91 -1.33
C ALA A 221 -6.44 15.27 -2.82
N ASP A 222 -7.58 15.28 -3.50
CA ASP A 222 -7.76 15.88 -4.82
C ASP A 222 -8.45 17.22 -4.68
N LEU A 223 -7.68 18.30 -4.81
CA LEU A 223 -8.17 19.67 -4.76
C LEU A 223 -8.52 20.15 -6.16
N GLU A 224 -9.80 20.35 -6.40
CA GLU A 224 -10.31 20.98 -7.61
C GLU A 224 -10.25 22.51 -7.49
N LEU A 225 -9.64 23.13 -8.50
CA LEU A 225 -9.64 24.56 -8.72
C LEU A 225 -10.60 24.85 -9.89
N THR A 226 -11.55 25.75 -9.70
CA THR A 226 -12.49 26.18 -10.77
C THR A 226 -12.48 27.67 -10.92
N VAL A 227 -12.37 28.15 -12.18
CA VAL A 227 -12.53 29.56 -12.54
C VAL A 227 -13.57 29.70 -13.63
N ARG A 228 -14.58 30.51 -13.37
CA ARG A 228 -15.66 30.81 -14.33
C ARG A 228 -15.59 32.26 -14.80
N SER A 229 -15.84 32.47 -16.08
CA SER A 229 -15.91 33.77 -16.72
C SER A 229 -16.98 33.79 -17.81
N ILE A 230 -17.29 34.97 -18.31
CA ILE A 230 -18.25 35.12 -19.43
C ILE A 230 -17.64 34.78 -20.79
N GLY A 231 -16.32 34.52 -20.85
CA GLY A 231 -15.58 34.34 -22.09
C GLY A 231 -15.53 35.60 -22.95
N GLY A 232 -15.32 35.42 -24.24
CA GLY A 232 -15.33 36.54 -25.19
C GLY A 232 -14.26 36.43 -26.30
N HIS A 233 -14.12 37.51 -27.06
CA HIS A 233 -13.12 37.58 -28.13
C HIS A 233 -11.70 37.84 -27.54
N SER A 234 -10.72 37.08 -27.98
CA SER A 234 -9.34 37.13 -27.44
C SER A 234 -8.65 38.50 -27.55
N SER A 235 -9.12 39.38 -28.47
CA SER A 235 -8.61 40.76 -28.59
C SER A 235 -9.02 41.73 -27.50
N ARG A 236 -9.90 41.30 -26.56
CA ARG A 236 -10.43 42.17 -25.48
C ARG A 236 -10.35 41.43 -24.11
N PRO A 237 -9.16 41.08 -23.63
CA PRO A 237 -8.99 40.27 -22.43
C PRO A 237 -9.02 41.13 -21.15
N TYR A 238 -10.06 42.00 -20.99
CA TYR A 238 -10.18 42.83 -19.82
C TYR A 238 -10.40 42.03 -18.55
N GLY A 239 -9.60 42.25 -17.50
CA GLY A 239 -9.65 41.53 -16.25
C GLY A 239 -8.97 40.16 -16.28
N GLY A 240 -8.29 39.81 -17.39
CA GLY A 240 -7.67 38.49 -17.55
C GLY A 240 -8.61 37.45 -18.18
N THR A 241 -8.11 36.24 -18.36
CA THR A 241 -8.91 35.10 -18.81
C THR A 241 -9.01 34.07 -17.69
N SER A 242 -10.05 33.24 -17.66
CA SER A 242 -10.18 32.16 -16.68
C SER A 242 -8.95 31.23 -16.71
N LEU A 243 -8.35 31.00 -17.88
CA LEU A 243 -7.09 30.26 -18.03
C LEU A 243 -5.92 30.94 -17.29
N ALA A 244 -5.77 32.27 -17.43
CA ALA A 244 -4.69 33.00 -16.77
C ALA A 244 -4.85 32.98 -15.24
N HIS A 245 -6.06 33.19 -14.74
CA HIS A 245 -6.36 33.11 -13.30
C HIS A 245 -6.08 31.72 -12.74
N LEU A 246 -6.52 30.66 -13.44
CA LEU A 246 -6.26 29.28 -13.03
C LEU A 246 -4.75 28.96 -13.02
N ALA A 247 -4.01 29.36 -14.07
CA ALA A 247 -2.57 29.11 -14.16
C ALA A 247 -1.80 29.80 -13.02
N CYS A 248 -2.19 31.06 -12.68
CA CYS A 248 -1.60 31.76 -11.54
C CYS A 248 -1.88 31.02 -10.24
N ALA A 249 -3.14 30.60 -9.99
CA ALA A 249 -3.52 29.89 -8.78
C ALA A 249 -2.75 28.55 -8.61
N ILE A 250 -2.58 27.78 -9.69
CA ILE A 250 -1.75 26.57 -9.67
C ILE A 250 -0.30 26.92 -9.31
N ALA A 251 0.26 27.95 -9.95
CA ALA A 251 1.64 28.38 -9.69
C ALA A 251 1.84 28.88 -8.26
N ASP A 252 0.86 29.59 -7.68
CA ASP A 252 0.91 30.10 -6.32
C ASP A 252 0.89 28.95 -5.30
N ILE A 253 0.07 27.92 -5.51
CA ILE A 253 0.06 26.73 -4.66
C ILE A 253 1.41 25.98 -4.78
N VAL A 254 1.90 25.73 -6.00
CA VAL A 254 3.16 24.99 -6.21
C VAL A 254 4.37 25.72 -5.62
N ARG A 255 4.36 27.06 -5.61
CA ARG A 255 5.42 27.89 -5.01
C ARG A 255 5.32 28.05 -3.50
N SER A 256 4.26 27.50 -2.90
CA SER A 256 4.00 27.55 -1.46
C SER A 256 4.20 26.14 -0.85
N PRO A 257 5.45 25.69 -0.65
CA PRO A 257 5.71 24.33 -0.16
C PRO A 257 5.22 24.17 1.28
N PHE A 258 4.86 22.93 1.62
CA PHE A 258 4.50 22.58 2.98
C PHE A 258 5.74 22.46 3.88
N PRO A 259 5.56 22.52 5.21
CA PRO A 259 6.64 22.31 6.16
C PRO A 259 7.33 20.95 5.97
N VAL A 260 8.64 20.93 6.18
CA VAL A 260 9.45 19.72 6.13
C VAL A 260 9.65 19.22 7.56
N ARG A 261 9.30 17.95 7.83
CA ARG A 261 9.35 17.36 9.18
C ARG A 261 9.81 15.90 9.10
N LEU A 262 10.56 15.47 10.11
CA LEU A 262 10.88 14.05 10.29
C LEU A 262 9.80 13.42 11.17
N ASN A 263 8.90 12.63 10.58
CA ASN A 263 7.83 11.94 11.30
C ASN A 263 8.34 10.78 12.17
N PRO A 264 7.54 10.23 13.10
CA PRO A 264 7.98 9.17 14.01
C PRO A 264 8.48 7.90 13.33
N ALA A 265 7.89 7.51 12.17
CA ALA A 265 8.34 6.34 11.41
C ALA A 265 9.74 6.56 10.85
N MET A 266 9.97 7.70 10.19
CA MET A 266 11.27 8.07 9.64
C MET A 266 12.34 8.32 10.74
N MET A 267 11.94 8.88 11.88
CA MET A 267 12.85 8.92 13.04
C MET A 267 13.29 7.52 13.43
N GLY A 268 12.35 6.59 13.50
CA GLY A 268 12.63 5.19 13.79
C GLY A 268 13.54 4.53 12.75
N ALA A 269 13.37 4.84 11.47
CA ALA A 269 14.26 4.36 10.40
C ALA A 269 15.70 4.81 10.64
N PHE A 270 15.92 6.11 10.85
CA PHE A 270 17.27 6.63 11.11
C PHE A 270 17.86 6.16 12.43
N GLU A 271 17.06 5.99 13.50
CA GLU A 271 17.52 5.38 14.76
C GLU A 271 17.97 3.93 14.54
N THR A 272 17.23 3.14 13.75
CA THR A 272 17.57 1.74 13.42
C THR A 272 18.83 1.66 12.55
N LEU A 273 18.96 2.56 11.58
CA LEU A 273 20.08 2.54 10.63
C LEU A 273 21.35 3.24 11.15
N ALA A 274 21.27 4.05 12.21
CA ALA A 274 22.40 4.82 12.72
C ALA A 274 23.73 4.04 12.85
N PRO A 275 23.74 2.76 13.32
CA PRO A 275 24.99 1.98 13.41
C PRO A 275 25.63 1.65 12.05
N TYR A 276 24.86 1.72 10.96
CA TYR A 276 25.25 1.30 9.62
C TYR A 276 25.52 2.47 8.68
N ILE A 277 25.11 3.69 9.05
CA ILE A 277 25.27 4.89 8.22
C ILE A 277 26.73 5.29 8.17
N THR A 278 27.30 5.33 6.96
CA THR A 278 28.70 5.63 6.71
C THR A 278 28.92 6.96 5.97
N VAL A 279 27.87 7.50 5.35
CA VAL A 279 27.92 8.68 4.47
C VAL A 279 27.60 9.96 5.27
N GLU A 280 28.45 11.00 5.13
CA GLU A 280 28.16 12.32 5.69
C GLU A 280 27.13 13.09 4.81
N PRO A 281 26.31 13.97 5.37
CA PRO A 281 26.29 14.39 6.79
C PRO A 281 25.50 13.45 7.71
N LEU A 282 24.78 12.45 7.16
CA LEU A 282 23.89 11.57 7.92
C LEU A 282 24.63 10.82 9.03
N LYS A 283 25.86 10.36 8.78
CA LYS A 283 26.70 9.69 9.79
C LYS A 283 26.89 10.52 11.07
N THR A 284 27.03 11.82 10.92
CA THR A 284 27.18 12.72 12.07
C THR A 284 25.82 13.05 12.69
N LEU A 285 24.81 13.34 11.87
CA LEU A 285 23.47 13.73 12.33
C LEU A 285 22.76 12.60 13.08
N THR A 286 22.91 11.35 12.64
CA THR A 286 22.23 10.19 13.24
C THR A 286 22.84 9.70 14.54
N ARG A 287 23.92 10.33 15.05
CA ARG A 287 24.40 10.11 16.42
C ARG A 287 23.36 10.50 17.47
N ASP A 288 22.52 11.48 17.16
CA ASP A 288 21.35 11.84 17.94
C ASP A 288 20.25 12.29 16.95
N VAL A 289 19.42 11.32 16.51
CA VAL A 289 18.38 11.55 15.52
C VAL A 289 17.37 12.59 15.99
N ARG A 290 17.01 12.57 17.28
CA ARG A 290 16.00 13.47 17.84
C ARG A 290 16.49 14.91 17.92
N ALA A 291 17.73 15.10 18.37
CA ALA A 291 18.32 16.43 18.43
C ALA A 291 18.59 17.04 17.04
N ASN A 292 18.78 16.20 16.03
CA ASN A 292 19.09 16.61 14.66
C ASN A 292 17.91 16.40 13.67
N ALA A 293 16.69 16.21 14.18
CA ALA A 293 15.53 15.85 13.34
C ALA A 293 15.29 16.83 12.17
N ASP A 294 15.39 18.14 12.42
CA ASP A 294 15.19 19.16 11.38
C ASP A 294 16.31 19.09 10.30
N ALA A 295 17.55 18.85 10.69
CA ALA A 295 18.67 18.74 9.76
C ALA A 295 18.57 17.46 8.92
N ILE A 296 18.13 16.35 9.51
CA ILE A 296 17.87 15.09 8.79
C ILE A 296 16.69 15.29 7.83
N ALA A 297 15.60 15.93 8.26
CA ALA A 297 14.45 16.22 7.41
C ALA A 297 14.85 17.09 6.21
N ALA A 298 15.68 18.12 6.44
CA ALA A 298 16.20 18.98 5.38
C ALA A 298 17.09 18.21 4.39
N TYR A 299 17.88 17.25 4.85
CA TYR A 299 18.63 16.34 3.97
C TYR A 299 17.70 15.46 3.15
N CYS A 300 16.70 14.85 3.78
CA CYS A 300 15.72 14.01 3.09
C CYS A 300 14.97 14.79 2.00
N TYR A 301 14.63 16.04 2.26
CA TYR A 301 13.94 16.91 1.32
C TYR A 301 14.72 17.16 0.02
N GLN A 302 16.06 17.07 0.06
CA GLN A 302 16.92 17.20 -1.13
C GLN A 302 17.10 15.87 -1.90
N SER A 303 16.66 14.76 -1.33
CA SER A 303 16.78 13.43 -1.94
C SER A 303 15.48 13.06 -2.66
N PRO A 304 15.47 12.82 -3.98
CA PRO A 304 14.28 12.37 -4.69
C PRO A 304 13.63 11.10 -4.08
N ALA A 305 14.45 10.20 -3.54
CA ALA A 305 13.97 8.97 -2.91
C ALA A 305 13.34 9.21 -1.54
N LEU A 306 13.80 10.21 -0.77
CA LEU A 306 13.35 10.47 0.59
C LEU A 306 12.41 11.67 0.70
N PHE A 307 12.35 12.53 -0.34
CA PHE A 307 11.50 13.72 -0.36
C PHE A 307 10.04 13.44 0.02
N PRO A 308 9.37 12.37 -0.50
CA PRO A 308 7.97 12.14 -0.20
C PRO A 308 7.69 11.79 1.27
N PHE A 309 8.69 11.35 2.02
CA PHE A 309 8.54 10.91 3.39
C PHE A 309 8.54 12.04 4.43
N VAL A 310 8.94 13.26 4.03
CA VAL A 310 9.19 14.35 4.98
C VAL A 310 8.32 15.60 4.77
N THR A 311 7.45 15.62 3.77
CA THR A 311 6.58 16.76 3.48
C THR A 311 5.29 16.32 2.77
N THR A 312 4.27 17.15 2.84
CA THR A 312 3.08 17.02 1.97
C THR A 312 3.48 17.35 0.54
N THR A 313 3.20 16.42 -0.39
CA THR A 313 3.54 16.59 -1.82
C THR A 313 2.43 17.30 -2.57
N ILE A 314 2.80 18.08 -3.59
CA ILE A 314 1.90 18.89 -4.44
C ILE A 314 2.10 18.45 -5.88
N ALA A 315 1.08 17.89 -6.51
CA ALA A 315 1.14 17.40 -7.88
C ALA A 315 -0.08 17.86 -8.69
N PRO A 316 0.02 18.95 -9.49
CA PRO A 316 -1.01 19.26 -10.48
C PRO A 316 -1.11 18.14 -11.51
N THR A 317 -2.28 17.52 -11.64
CA THR A 317 -2.46 16.29 -12.45
C THR A 317 -3.42 16.47 -13.61
N VAL A 318 -4.43 17.34 -13.45
CA VAL A 318 -5.45 17.54 -14.46
C VAL A 318 -5.62 19.03 -14.74
N ILE A 319 -5.77 19.39 -16.01
CA ILE A 319 -6.24 20.71 -16.47
C ILE A 319 -7.20 20.53 -17.63
N GLN A 320 -8.32 21.19 -17.60
CA GLN A 320 -9.35 21.14 -18.64
C GLN A 320 -10.07 22.49 -18.78
N GLY A 321 -10.66 22.72 -19.95
CA GLY A 321 -11.34 23.97 -20.21
C GLY A 321 -12.28 23.95 -21.40
N SER A 322 -13.14 24.98 -21.47
CA SER A 322 -14.25 25.05 -22.41
C SER A 322 -13.87 25.53 -23.82
N SER A 323 -12.72 26.22 -24.00
CA SER A 323 -12.38 26.75 -25.34
C SER A 323 -11.45 25.80 -26.12
N ARG A 324 -11.77 25.59 -27.39
CA ARG A 324 -10.94 24.87 -28.39
C ARG A 324 -10.47 25.74 -29.54
N ALA A 325 -10.79 27.06 -29.52
CA ALA A 325 -10.44 28.00 -30.57
C ALA A 325 -9.49 29.08 -30.02
N CYS A 326 -8.40 29.39 -30.73
CA CYS A 326 -7.36 30.30 -30.30
C CYS A 326 -7.83 31.74 -30.10
N ASN A 327 -8.90 32.16 -30.75
CA ASN A 327 -9.46 33.50 -30.69
C ASN A 327 -10.68 33.66 -29.78
N VAL A 328 -10.97 32.63 -28.95
CA VAL A 328 -12.07 32.61 -27.99
C VAL A 328 -11.50 32.43 -26.60
N MET A 329 -11.82 33.35 -25.68
CA MET A 329 -11.48 33.22 -24.27
C MET A 329 -12.33 32.12 -23.62
N PRO A 330 -11.73 31.19 -22.87
CA PRO A 330 -12.48 30.11 -22.21
C PRO A 330 -13.42 30.70 -21.14
N GLN A 331 -14.62 30.09 -21.02
CA GLN A 331 -15.60 30.46 -19.98
C GLN A 331 -15.30 29.75 -18.67
N ASP A 332 -15.05 28.43 -18.75
CA ASP A 332 -14.80 27.60 -17.60
C ASP A 332 -13.43 26.93 -17.75
N MET A 333 -12.64 27.04 -16.68
CA MET A 333 -11.36 26.36 -16.56
C MET A 333 -11.33 25.61 -15.21
N GLN A 334 -10.83 24.38 -15.24
CA GLN A 334 -10.69 23.52 -14.07
C GLN A 334 -9.30 22.89 -14.03
N ALA A 335 -8.79 22.67 -12.83
CA ALA A 335 -7.59 21.87 -12.59
C ALA A 335 -7.81 21.00 -11.34
N VAL A 336 -7.09 19.88 -11.28
CA VAL A 336 -6.96 19.09 -10.07
C VAL A 336 -5.51 19.08 -9.63
N ILE A 337 -5.28 19.35 -8.36
CA ILE A 337 -3.99 19.19 -7.70
C ILE A 337 -4.13 18.05 -6.70
N ASN A 338 -3.35 16.97 -6.91
CA ASN A 338 -3.26 15.86 -5.98
C ASN A 338 -2.25 16.18 -4.89
N PHE A 339 -2.64 15.92 -3.65
CA PHE A 339 -1.79 16.01 -2.47
C PHE A 339 -1.66 14.65 -1.81
N ARG A 340 -0.46 14.32 -1.35
CA ARG A 340 -0.22 13.24 -0.39
C ARG A 340 0.20 13.89 0.92
N LEU A 341 -0.70 13.87 1.90
CA LEU A 341 -0.55 14.60 3.16
C LEU A 341 0.47 13.90 4.06
N ALA A 342 1.43 14.66 4.57
CA ALA A 342 2.39 14.16 5.56
C ALA A 342 1.79 14.16 6.97
N ASP A 343 2.39 13.37 7.87
CA ASP A 343 2.08 13.40 9.29
C ASP A 343 2.15 14.84 9.85
N GLY A 344 1.15 15.23 10.63
CA GLY A 344 0.98 16.56 11.18
C GLY A 344 0.30 17.56 10.26
N ASP A 345 -0.03 17.20 9.01
CA ASP A 345 -0.94 17.96 8.16
C ASP A 345 -2.32 17.27 8.14
N THR A 346 -3.38 18.05 7.96
CA THR A 346 -4.76 17.55 7.86
C THR A 346 -5.41 18.09 6.60
N VAL A 347 -6.48 17.45 6.17
CA VAL A 347 -7.32 17.92 5.06
C VAL A 347 -7.69 19.41 5.24
N GLU A 348 -8.05 19.81 6.48
CA GLU A 348 -8.39 21.18 6.81
C GLU A 348 -7.17 22.12 6.69
N SER A 349 -5.99 21.71 7.22
CA SER A 349 -4.77 22.53 7.16
C SER A 349 -4.27 22.72 5.72
N VAL A 350 -4.38 21.69 4.87
CA VAL A 350 -4.02 21.76 3.44
C VAL A 350 -4.95 22.71 2.69
N MET A 351 -6.26 22.66 2.94
CA MET A 351 -7.21 23.63 2.37
C MET A 351 -6.89 25.05 2.79
N ALA A 352 -6.62 25.26 4.09
CA ALA A 352 -6.27 26.59 4.62
C ALA A 352 -4.97 27.13 3.99
N HIS A 353 -3.97 26.26 3.83
CA HIS A 353 -2.70 26.60 3.15
C HIS A 353 -2.93 27.03 1.71
N CYS A 354 -3.70 26.23 0.94
CA CYS A 354 -4.02 26.56 -0.46
C CYS A 354 -4.82 27.86 -0.59
N ARG A 355 -5.80 28.10 0.29
CA ARG A 355 -6.55 29.37 0.32
C ARG A 355 -5.69 30.57 0.66
N ALA A 356 -4.68 30.39 1.52
CA ALA A 356 -3.73 31.47 1.83
C ALA A 356 -2.77 31.76 0.66
N ALA A 357 -2.40 30.73 -0.10
CA ALA A 357 -1.55 30.87 -1.29
C ALA A 357 -2.30 31.55 -2.44
N VAL A 358 -3.54 31.15 -2.71
CA VAL A 358 -4.37 31.68 -3.80
C VAL A 358 -5.13 32.91 -3.31
N GLN A 359 -4.63 34.12 -3.66
CA GLN A 359 -5.28 35.38 -3.27
C GLN A 359 -6.36 35.86 -4.24
N ASP A 360 -6.54 35.16 -5.37
CA ASP A 360 -7.54 35.48 -6.37
C ASP A 360 -8.94 35.00 -5.95
N PRO A 361 -9.90 35.92 -5.65
CA PRO A 361 -11.23 35.52 -5.20
C PRO A 361 -12.10 34.89 -6.29
N THR A 362 -11.66 34.91 -7.55
CA THR A 362 -12.40 34.29 -8.65
C THR A 362 -12.11 32.77 -8.77
N VAL A 363 -11.13 32.26 -8.02
CA VAL A 363 -10.76 30.84 -7.98
C VAL A 363 -11.51 30.14 -6.84
N GLU A 364 -12.39 29.23 -7.19
CA GLU A 364 -13.07 28.35 -6.25
C GLU A 364 -12.19 27.14 -5.95
N LEU A 365 -12.03 26.77 -4.67
CA LEU A 365 -11.28 25.60 -4.19
C LEU A 365 -12.25 24.63 -3.52
N ARG A 366 -12.29 23.37 -3.97
CA ARG A 366 -13.12 22.31 -3.41
C ARG A 366 -12.41 20.97 -3.47
N TYR A 367 -12.52 20.14 -2.46
CA TYR A 367 -12.07 18.74 -2.55
C TYR A 367 -13.08 17.92 -3.36
N GLN A 368 -12.56 17.08 -4.25
CA GLN A 368 -13.31 15.96 -4.86
C GLN A 368 -13.30 14.76 -3.91
N GLN A 369 -12.12 14.45 -3.36
CA GLN A 369 -11.89 13.41 -2.38
C GLN A 369 -10.78 13.86 -1.43
N ALA A 370 -10.87 13.52 -0.15
CA ALA A 370 -9.81 13.77 0.81
C ALA A 370 -9.95 12.91 2.08
N ASN A 371 -8.80 12.50 2.62
CA ASN A 371 -8.67 11.85 3.93
C ASN A 371 -7.38 12.27 4.61
N ASP A 372 -7.39 12.30 5.93
CA ASP A 372 -6.22 12.60 6.75
C ASP A 372 -5.19 11.47 6.70
N PRO A 373 -3.91 11.73 7.03
CA PRO A 373 -2.91 10.68 7.23
C PRO A 373 -3.35 9.69 8.31
N SER A 374 -2.90 8.45 8.17
CA SER A 374 -3.13 7.42 9.18
C SER A 374 -2.42 7.73 10.50
N ALA A 375 -2.89 7.15 11.60
CA ALA A 375 -2.15 7.14 12.85
C ALA A 375 -0.87 6.30 12.72
N THR A 376 0.22 6.72 13.40
CA THR A 376 1.47 5.95 13.39
C THR A 376 1.36 4.78 14.36
N ALA A 377 1.49 3.55 13.86
CA ALA A 377 1.58 2.34 14.66
C ALA A 377 2.83 2.34 15.54
N ARG A 378 2.74 1.69 16.69
CA ARG A 378 3.84 1.63 17.66
C ARG A 378 4.87 0.58 17.28
N ARG A 379 6.12 0.99 17.02
CA ARG A 379 7.24 0.08 16.73
C ARG A 379 7.70 -0.75 17.95
N ASP A 380 7.38 -0.33 19.17
CA ASP A 380 7.63 -1.08 20.39
C ASP A 380 6.45 -2.00 20.77
N GLY A 381 5.38 -2.02 19.96
CA GLY A 381 4.21 -2.87 20.12
C GLY A 381 4.47 -4.34 19.79
N TYR A 382 3.56 -5.20 20.26
CA TYR A 382 3.63 -6.65 19.99
C TYR A 382 3.59 -6.95 18.48
N GLY A 383 2.64 -6.35 17.73
CA GLY A 383 2.45 -6.64 16.32
C GLY A 383 3.68 -6.33 15.47
N TYR A 384 4.29 -5.16 15.66
CA TYR A 384 5.51 -4.80 14.93
C TYR A 384 6.64 -5.79 15.20
N ARG A 385 6.88 -6.14 16.48
CA ARG A 385 7.93 -7.12 16.82
C ARG A 385 7.62 -8.49 16.21
N ALA A 386 6.39 -8.97 16.30
CA ALA A 386 6.01 -10.27 15.74
C ALA A 386 6.28 -10.34 14.24
N VAL A 387 5.92 -9.29 13.48
CA VAL A 387 6.17 -9.20 12.04
C VAL A 387 7.66 -9.16 11.75
N VAL A 388 8.41 -8.24 12.39
CA VAL A 388 9.86 -8.08 12.15
C VAL A 388 10.63 -9.35 12.55
N ASP A 389 10.32 -9.97 13.69
CA ASP A 389 10.98 -11.19 14.16
C ASP A 389 10.75 -12.36 13.19
N SER A 390 9.53 -12.49 12.66
CA SER A 390 9.23 -13.53 11.67
C SER A 390 9.93 -13.26 10.36
N MET A 391 9.94 -12.02 9.87
CA MET A 391 10.70 -11.65 8.67
C MET A 391 12.20 -11.89 8.85
N GLN A 392 12.78 -11.47 9.98
CA GLN A 392 14.21 -11.58 10.27
C GLN A 392 14.72 -13.02 10.28
N ARG A 393 13.88 -14.01 10.67
CA ARG A 393 14.24 -15.44 10.62
C ARG A 393 14.49 -15.95 9.20
N TYR A 394 13.79 -15.38 8.23
CA TYR A 394 13.87 -15.80 6.82
C TYR A 394 14.75 -14.88 5.98
N TYR A 395 15.04 -13.70 6.46
CA TYR A 395 15.88 -12.70 5.80
C TYR A 395 16.93 -12.16 6.77
N PRO A 396 17.87 -13.04 7.27
CA PRO A 396 18.78 -12.69 8.35
C PRO A 396 19.79 -11.58 8.02
N ASP A 397 20.06 -11.37 6.74
CA ASP A 397 21.02 -10.37 6.26
C ASP A 397 20.34 -9.03 5.86
N VAL A 398 19.02 -8.90 6.07
CA VAL A 398 18.24 -7.69 5.79
C VAL A 398 17.95 -6.96 7.10
N VAL A 399 18.13 -5.65 7.13
CA VAL A 399 17.71 -4.81 8.27
C VAL A 399 16.31 -4.28 8.00
N PHE A 400 15.35 -4.66 8.85
CA PHE A 400 13.99 -4.16 8.77
C PHE A 400 13.89 -2.79 9.43
N VAL A 401 13.42 -1.80 8.68
CA VAL A 401 13.31 -0.42 9.12
C VAL A 401 11.86 0.03 9.17
N PRO A 402 11.44 0.74 10.24
CA PRO A 402 10.14 1.39 10.22
C PRO A 402 10.10 2.44 9.11
N SER A 403 8.96 2.56 8.44
CA SER A 403 8.75 3.49 7.34
C SER A 403 7.30 3.93 7.26
N MET A 404 6.91 4.54 6.15
CA MET A 404 5.54 4.93 5.85
C MET A 404 5.21 4.67 4.38
N THR A 405 4.00 4.23 4.11
CA THR A 405 3.46 4.13 2.76
C THR A 405 3.17 5.53 2.22
N VAL A 406 3.70 5.85 1.04
CA VAL A 406 3.42 7.13 0.36
C VAL A 406 2.12 7.10 -0.45
N GLY A 407 1.58 5.90 -0.69
CA GLY A 407 0.26 5.62 -1.25
C GLY A 407 -0.83 5.58 -0.18
N ALA A 408 -1.87 4.80 -0.44
CA ALA A 408 -2.94 4.46 0.49
C ALA A 408 -3.16 2.95 0.41
N THR A 409 -3.72 2.35 1.45
CA THR A 409 -4.07 0.92 1.53
C THR A 409 -5.38 0.74 2.30
N ASP A 410 -5.96 -0.43 2.22
CA ASP A 410 -7.15 -0.83 2.99
C ASP A 410 -6.93 -0.80 4.52
N ALA A 411 -5.67 -0.89 5.01
CA ALA A 411 -5.35 -0.90 6.45
C ALA A 411 -5.88 0.34 7.19
N HIS A 412 -5.97 1.49 6.51
CA HIS A 412 -6.51 2.72 7.09
C HIS A 412 -7.93 2.54 7.64
N GLN A 413 -8.76 1.70 7.00
CA GLN A 413 -10.13 1.45 7.43
C GLN A 413 -10.22 0.76 8.80
N TYR A 414 -9.16 0.07 9.24
CA TYR A 414 -9.13 -0.68 10.50
C TYR A 414 -8.60 0.12 11.69
N GLU A 415 -8.12 1.34 11.49
CA GLU A 415 -7.60 2.20 12.57
C GLU A 415 -8.66 2.54 13.62
N GLN A 416 -9.94 2.48 13.26
CA GLN A 416 -11.05 2.63 14.21
C GLN A 416 -11.15 1.49 15.26
N ILE A 417 -10.50 0.34 15.01
CA ILE A 417 -10.53 -0.86 15.88
C ILE A 417 -9.13 -1.42 16.18
N CYS A 418 -8.07 -0.78 15.68
CA CYS A 418 -6.69 -1.20 15.85
C CYS A 418 -5.76 0.00 15.96
N ASP A 419 -4.86 -0.03 16.93
CA ASP A 419 -3.78 0.96 17.11
C ASP A 419 -2.45 0.55 16.48
N THR A 420 -2.41 -0.61 15.80
CA THR A 420 -1.21 -1.20 15.22
C THR A 420 -1.53 -1.77 13.83
N CYS A 421 -1.75 -0.88 12.87
CA CYS A 421 -1.93 -1.22 11.46
C CYS A 421 -0.57 -1.16 10.76
N LEU A 422 -0.07 -2.31 10.30
CA LEU A 422 1.23 -2.49 9.67
C LEU A 422 1.04 -2.81 8.20
N ARG A 423 1.93 -2.26 7.35
CA ARG A 423 1.96 -2.53 5.93
C ARG A 423 3.31 -3.13 5.60
N CYS A 424 3.32 -4.43 5.28
CA CYS A 424 4.55 -5.15 4.96
C CYS A 424 4.24 -6.45 4.24
N SER A 425 4.55 -6.52 2.96
CA SER A 425 4.45 -7.76 2.19
C SER A 425 5.62 -8.70 2.54
N PRO A 426 5.37 -9.97 2.91
CA PRO A 426 6.42 -10.95 3.15
C PRO A 426 6.97 -11.57 1.87
N PHE A 427 6.42 -11.25 0.70
CA PHE A 427 6.79 -11.77 -0.62
C PHE A 427 7.86 -10.92 -1.26
N MET A 428 9.05 -10.88 -0.65
CA MET A 428 10.11 -9.98 -1.06
C MET A 428 10.62 -10.28 -2.47
N ALA A 429 10.52 -9.28 -3.34
CA ALA A 429 11.01 -9.30 -4.69
C ALA A 429 12.42 -8.72 -4.78
N GLU A 430 13.22 -9.26 -5.71
CA GLU A 430 14.51 -8.69 -6.11
C GLU A 430 14.30 -7.43 -6.97
N PRO A 431 15.28 -6.49 -7.06
CA PRO A 431 15.16 -5.29 -7.88
C PRO A 431 14.84 -5.55 -9.34
N GLU A 432 15.33 -6.67 -9.90
CA GLU A 432 15.05 -7.09 -11.28
C GLU A 432 13.59 -7.50 -11.48
N GLU A 433 12.95 -8.05 -10.44
CA GLU A 433 11.52 -8.41 -10.45
C GLU A 433 10.64 -7.17 -10.35
N ALA A 434 11.09 -6.16 -9.61
CA ALA A 434 10.40 -4.87 -9.50
C ALA A 434 10.33 -4.10 -10.82
N ALA A 435 11.14 -4.46 -11.83
CA ALA A 435 11.09 -3.87 -13.16
C ALA A 435 9.77 -4.16 -13.91
N SER A 436 9.00 -5.17 -13.51
CA SER A 436 7.66 -5.49 -14.06
C SER A 436 6.56 -5.14 -13.07
N GLY A 437 6.69 -4.01 -12.43
CA GLY A 437 6.00 -3.58 -11.24
C GLY A 437 4.49 -3.64 -11.25
N VAL A 438 3.96 -3.42 -10.08
CA VAL A 438 2.56 -3.17 -9.77
C VAL A 438 1.91 -2.25 -10.81
N HIS A 439 0.70 -2.57 -11.27
CA HIS A 439 -0.07 -1.88 -12.33
C HIS A 439 0.58 -1.91 -13.74
N GLY A 440 1.77 -2.53 -13.87
CA GLY A 440 2.51 -2.58 -15.14
C GLY A 440 2.14 -3.74 -16.05
N THR A 441 2.68 -3.72 -17.26
CA THR A 441 2.67 -4.84 -18.21
C THR A 441 3.68 -5.90 -17.78
N ASN A 442 3.38 -7.18 -17.99
CA ASN A 442 4.22 -8.30 -17.58
C ASN A 442 4.41 -8.43 -16.05
N GLU A 443 3.40 -8.06 -15.29
CA GLU A 443 3.37 -8.30 -13.85
C GLU A 443 3.57 -9.78 -13.57
N ARG A 444 4.45 -10.11 -12.63
CA ARG A 444 4.81 -11.49 -12.28
C ARG A 444 5.48 -11.54 -10.92
N ILE A 445 5.31 -12.65 -10.21
CA ILE A 445 6.01 -12.94 -8.97
C ILE A 445 6.96 -14.13 -9.14
N LEU A 446 8.16 -14.04 -8.56
CA LEU A 446 9.09 -15.16 -8.52
C LEU A 446 8.54 -16.26 -7.62
N VAL A 447 8.48 -17.51 -8.13
CA VAL A 447 7.95 -18.67 -7.39
C VAL A 447 8.61 -18.83 -6.02
N ARG A 448 9.95 -18.68 -5.94
CA ARG A 448 10.65 -18.80 -4.66
C ARG A 448 10.29 -17.69 -3.68
N ALA A 449 10.06 -16.44 -4.15
CA ALA A 449 9.63 -15.33 -3.29
C ALA A 449 8.23 -15.59 -2.73
N TYR A 450 7.31 -16.07 -3.56
CA TYR A 450 5.97 -16.50 -3.14
C TYR A 450 6.03 -17.58 -2.05
N LEU A 451 6.78 -18.65 -2.29
CA LEU A 451 6.92 -19.76 -1.33
C LEU A 451 7.63 -19.33 -0.03
N GLN A 452 8.58 -18.40 -0.11
CA GLN A 452 9.24 -17.83 1.06
C GLN A 452 8.27 -16.96 1.88
N GLY A 453 7.47 -16.12 1.23
CA GLY A 453 6.45 -15.32 1.89
C GLY A 453 5.42 -16.18 2.63
N ILE A 454 4.99 -17.31 2.03
CA ILE A 454 4.13 -18.29 2.72
C ILE A 454 4.79 -18.79 4.01
N ARG A 455 6.09 -19.13 3.99
CA ARG A 455 6.81 -19.61 5.18
C ARG A 455 6.89 -18.55 6.27
N VAL A 456 7.11 -17.28 5.89
CA VAL A 456 7.06 -16.16 6.83
C VAL A 456 5.68 -16.04 7.47
N LEU A 457 4.61 -16.15 6.68
CA LEU A 457 3.24 -16.07 7.20
C LEU A 457 2.88 -17.26 8.11
N ILE A 458 3.37 -18.49 7.80
CA ILE A 458 3.20 -19.64 8.69
C ILE A 458 3.89 -19.35 10.03
N ASP A 459 5.14 -18.90 10.01
CA ASP A 459 5.92 -18.56 11.21
C ASP A 459 5.25 -17.45 12.02
N LEU A 460 4.79 -16.39 11.36
CA LEU A 460 4.08 -15.30 12.01
C LEU A 460 2.80 -15.78 12.69
N MET A 461 1.95 -16.55 11.98
CA MET A 461 0.72 -17.09 12.55
C MET A 461 1.00 -18.10 13.67
N GLU A 462 2.06 -18.92 13.54
CA GLU A 462 2.47 -19.85 14.60
C GLU A 462 2.84 -19.12 15.88
N HIS A 463 3.58 -18.00 15.79
CA HIS A 463 4.00 -17.24 16.96
C HIS A 463 2.90 -16.28 17.47
N ALA A 464 2.06 -15.74 16.61
CA ALA A 464 1.04 -14.77 17.00
C ALA A 464 -0.27 -15.42 17.46
N ASN A 465 -0.64 -16.57 16.89
CA ASN A 465 -1.97 -17.17 17.11
C ASN A 465 -1.96 -18.49 17.87
N LEU A 466 -0.83 -19.20 17.99
CA LEU A 466 -0.73 -20.44 18.74
C LEU A 466 -0.10 -20.20 20.11
#